data_2ec8eed63ecbc55397a8c16376c11e85
#
_entry.id   2ec8eed63ecbc55397a8c16376c11e85
#
_cell.length_a   1.000
_cell.length_b   1.000
_cell.length_c   1.000
_cell.angle_alpha   90.00
_cell.angle_beta   90.00
_cell.angle_gamma   90.00
#
_symmetry.space_group_name_H-M   'P 1'
#
loop_
_entity.id
_entity.type
_entity.pdbx_description
1 polymer ?
#
loop_
_entity_poly.entity_id
_entity_poly.type
_entity_poly.pdbx_seq_one_letter_code
_entity_poly.pdbx_strand_id
1 'polypeptide(L)'
;MQIPLSTFEKKFLSLYFLIFSIIPLHATEMVFDRGIASINIEFANTLNLRKQGLMKRAKLNQDSGMLFIWPEKEQQCMWMKDTSIPLSLAFLKDDGMILEIFYLEPFSKSSVCSSNEVRFALEVNRGWFREIM
;
A
#
# COMPACT_ATOMS: atom_id res chain seq x y z
N MET A 1 47.95 26.78 25.22
CA MET A 1 47.36 25.58 25.82
C MET A 1 46.15 25.21 25.01
N GLN A 2 46.25 24.24 24.09
CA GLN A 2 45.16 23.80 23.22
C GLN A 2 44.41 22.68 23.91
N ILE A 3 43.07 22.83 24.05
CA ILE A 3 42.18 21.81 24.56
C ILE A 3 41.73 20.96 23.34
N PRO A 4 41.92 19.63 23.32
CA PRO A 4 41.54 18.83 22.19
C PRO A 4 40.02 18.60 22.15
N LEU A 5 39.40 19.01 21.07
CA LEU A 5 38.02 18.82 20.67
C LEU A 5 37.73 17.38 20.25
N SER A 6 37.94 16.36 21.09
CA SER A 6 37.87 15.00 20.55
C SER A 6 36.85 14.03 21.21
N THR A 7 36.21 14.43 22.31
CA THR A 7 35.35 13.47 23.03
C THR A 7 33.88 13.79 23.01
N PHE A 8 33.48 14.99 22.66
CA PHE A 8 32.06 15.39 22.68
C PHE A 8 31.33 15.12 21.33
N GLU A 9 32.05 15.25 20.21
CA GLU A 9 31.47 15.04 18.89
C GLU A 9 31.20 13.55 18.56
N LYS A 10 32.02 12.63 19.07
CA LYS A 10 31.84 11.20 18.83
C LYS A 10 30.61 10.59 19.53
N LYS A 11 30.19 11.15 20.66
CA LYS A 11 28.98 10.71 21.34
C LYS A 11 27.69 11.22 20.66
N PHE A 12 27.73 12.39 20.07
CA PHE A 12 26.58 12.96 19.36
C PHE A 12 26.33 12.28 18.02
N LEU A 13 27.38 11.91 17.28
CA LEU A 13 27.25 11.17 16.03
C LEU A 13 26.71 9.75 16.23
N SER A 14 27.12 9.10 17.35
CA SER A 14 26.63 7.74 17.67
C SER A 14 25.14 7.73 18.05
N LEU A 15 24.65 8.81 18.69
CA LEU A 15 23.24 8.93 19.08
C LEU A 15 22.35 9.23 17.85
N TYR A 16 22.86 10.00 16.90
CA TYR A 16 22.14 10.32 15.65
C TYR A 16 21.98 9.09 14.74
N PHE A 17 22.98 8.21 14.72
CA PHE A 17 22.92 6.95 13.96
C PHE A 17 21.93 5.95 14.56
N LEU A 18 21.75 5.94 15.88
CA LEU A 18 20.79 5.06 16.58
C LEU A 18 19.33 5.51 16.41
N ILE A 19 19.09 6.82 16.24
CA ILE A 19 17.74 7.35 16.01
C ILE A 19 17.29 7.09 14.56
N PHE A 20 18.21 7.07 13.61
CA PHE A 20 17.91 6.77 12.20
C PHE A 20 17.59 5.29 11.94
N SER A 21 17.95 4.39 12.87
CA SER A 21 17.69 2.94 12.75
C SER A 21 16.31 2.51 13.22
N ILE A 22 15.46 3.43 13.68
CA ILE A 22 14.12 3.12 14.24
C ILE A 22 12.98 3.63 13.33
N ILE A 23 13.29 4.19 12.16
CA ILE A 23 12.24 4.48 11.17
C ILE A 23 11.87 3.13 10.54
N PRO A 24 10.65 2.61 10.76
CA PRO A 24 10.24 1.39 10.08
C PRO A 24 10.23 1.66 8.58
N LEU A 25 11.05 0.91 7.84
CA LEU A 25 11.30 1.04 6.40
C LEU A 25 10.09 0.68 5.52
N HIS A 26 8.86 0.65 6.05
CA HIS A 26 7.70 0.04 5.39
C HIS A 26 6.43 0.90 5.35
N ALA A 27 6.48 2.17 5.77
CA ALA A 27 5.35 3.06 5.55
C ALA A 27 5.48 3.72 4.18
N THR A 28 4.68 3.30 3.22
CA THR A 28 4.55 4.01 1.94
C THR A 28 3.50 5.11 2.11
N GLU A 29 3.94 6.35 2.04
CA GLU A 29 3.01 7.48 2.01
C GLU A 29 2.43 7.61 0.60
N MET A 30 1.11 7.64 0.51
CA MET A 30 0.40 7.96 -0.73
C MET A 30 -0.22 9.34 -0.61
N VAL A 31 -0.03 10.17 -1.62
CA VAL A 31 -0.64 11.50 -1.71
C VAL A 31 -1.96 11.36 -2.47
N PHE A 32 -3.05 11.76 -1.84
CA PHE A 32 -4.38 11.83 -2.46
C PHE A 32 -4.76 13.29 -2.68
N ASP A 33 -5.73 13.55 -3.56
CA ASP A 33 -6.15 14.89 -4.00
C ASP A 33 -6.50 15.86 -2.85
N ARG A 34 -6.83 15.35 -1.66
CA ARG A 34 -7.20 16.13 -0.47
C ARG A 34 -6.28 15.95 0.74
N GLY A 35 -5.14 15.28 0.58
CA GLY A 35 -4.22 15.11 1.70
C GLY A 35 -3.24 13.97 1.54
N ILE A 36 -2.41 13.80 2.56
CA ILE A 36 -1.47 12.69 2.68
C ILE A 36 -2.07 11.67 3.64
N ALA A 37 -2.21 10.44 3.18
CA ALA A 37 -2.55 9.31 4.05
C ALA A 37 -1.35 8.37 4.14
N SER A 38 -0.96 8.01 5.36
CA SER A 38 0.03 6.96 5.58
C SER A 38 -0.66 5.62 5.53
N ILE A 39 -0.19 4.74 4.66
CA ILE A 39 -0.71 3.38 4.52
C ILE A 39 0.43 2.38 4.43
N ASN A 40 0.30 1.28 5.16
CA ASN A 40 1.23 0.15 5.06
C ASN A 40 0.89 -0.69 3.83
N ILE A 41 1.74 -0.65 2.80
CA ILE A 41 1.51 -1.35 1.53
C ILE A 41 2.28 -2.66 1.47
N GLU A 42 1.56 -3.75 1.20
CA GLU A 42 2.15 -4.98 0.68
C GLU A 42 2.11 -4.94 -0.85
N PHE A 43 3.20 -5.37 -1.49
CA PHE A 43 3.31 -5.34 -2.95
C PHE A 43 3.02 -6.73 -3.55
N ALA A 44 2.02 -6.83 -4.40
CA ALA A 44 1.74 -8.00 -5.23
C ALA A 44 2.28 -7.78 -6.65
N ASN A 45 3.60 -7.89 -6.81
CA ASN A 45 4.31 -7.61 -8.07
C ASN A 45 4.77 -8.86 -8.84
N THR A 46 4.49 -10.07 -8.31
CA THR A 46 4.71 -11.32 -9.02
C THR A 46 3.38 -12.00 -9.36
N LEU A 47 3.40 -12.91 -10.34
CA LEU A 47 2.20 -13.65 -10.72
C LEU A 47 1.58 -14.39 -9.52
N ASN A 48 2.40 -15.04 -8.68
CA ASN A 48 1.93 -15.80 -7.53
C ASN A 48 1.33 -14.88 -6.46
N LEU A 49 1.96 -13.75 -6.15
CA LEU A 49 1.44 -12.78 -5.18
C LEU A 49 0.13 -12.17 -5.67
N ARG A 50 0.01 -11.81 -6.95
CA ARG A 50 -1.25 -11.32 -7.52
C ARG A 50 -2.36 -12.36 -7.49
N LYS A 51 -2.04 -13.64 -7.78
CA LYS A 51 -3.04 -14.72 -7.71
C LYS A 51 -3.52 -14.99 -6.29
N GLN A 52 -2.64 -14.88 -5.31
CA GLN A 52 -2.98 -15.08 -3.90
C GLN A 52 -3.74 -13.87 -3.33
N GLY A 53 -3.28 -12.65 -3.61
CA GLY A 53 -3.86 -11.44 -3.03
C GLY A 53 -4.07 -11.55 -1.52
N LEU A 54 -5.23 -11.13 -1.05
CA LEU A 54 -5.64 -11.18 0.36
C LEU A 54 -6.42 -12.45 0.75
N MET A 55 -6.36 -13.50 -0.08
CA MET A 55 -7.04 -14.77 0.19
C MET A 55 -6.63 -15.38 1.53
N LYS A 56 -7.60 -15.99 2.21
CA LYS A 56 -7.44 -16.75 3.47
C LYS A 56 -6.90 -15.94 4.65
N ARG A 57 -6.99 -14.62 4.59
CA ARG A 57 -6.68 -13.75 5.72
C ARG A 57 -7.94 -13.48 6.54
N ALA A 58 -7.81 -13.51 7.87
CA ALA A 58 -8.92 -13.22 8.77
C ALA A 58 -9.24 -11.72 8.83
N LYS A 59 -8.23 -10.86 8.68
CA LYS A 59 -8.34 -9.40 8.76
C LYS A 59 -7.23 -8.70 7.99
N LEU A 60 -7.45 -7.43 7.69
CA LEU A 60 -6.48 -6.46 7.23
C LEU A 60 -6.43 -5.33 8.26
N ASN A 61 -5.24 -4.91 8.70
CA ASN A 61 -5.11 -3.78 9.62
C ASN A 61 -5.71 -2.51 9.00
N GLN A 62 -6.19 -1.57 9.84
CA GLN A 62 -6.97 -0.41 9.39
C GLN A 62 -6.28 0.39 8.29
N ASP A 63 -5.02 0.79 8.53
CA ASP A 63 -4.23 1.56 7.56
C ASP A 63 -3.24 0.65 6.82
N SER A 64 -3.75 -0.43 6.26
CA SER A 64 -2.98 -1.38 5.45
C SER A 64 -3.70 -1.70 4.16
N GLY A 65 -2.93 -2.04 3.13
CA GLY A 65 -3.46 -2.40 1.83
C GLY A 65 -2.50 -3.26 1.03
N MET A 66 -2.98 -3.76 -0.09
CA MET A 66 -2.16 -4.48 -1.05
C MET A 66 -2.21 -3.77 -2.40
N LEU A 67 -1.03 -3.38 -2.90
CA LEU A 67 -0.86 -2.80 -4.22
C LEU A 67 -0.48 -3.90 -5.22
N PHE A 68 -1.38 -4.17 -6.13
CA PHE A 68 -1.16 -5.07 -7.27
C PHE A 68 -0.45 -4.29 -8.37
N ILE A 69 0.63 -4.88 -8.88
CA ILE A 69 1.46 -4.28 -9.93
C ILE A 69 1.60 -5.28 -11.07
N TRP A 70 1.12 -4.92 -12.24
CA TRP A 70 1.28 -5.71 -13.46
C TRP A 70 2.42 -5.17 -14.32
N PRO A 71 3.14 -6.03 -15.05
CA PRO A 71 4.23 -5.60 -15.91
C PRO A 71 3.73 -4.77 -17.11
N GLU A 72 2.55 -5.13 -17.63
CA GLU A 72 1.95 -4.50 -18.80
C GLU A 72 0.63 -3.81 -18.45
N LYS A 73 0.27 -2.81 -19.25
CA LYS A 73 -0.97 -2.06 -19.15
C LYS A 73 -2.06 -2.81 -19.90
N GLU A 74 -3.04 -3.32 -19.17
CA GLU A 74 -4.16 -4.10 -19.71
C GLU A 74 -5.43 -3.82 -18.90
N GLN A 75 -6.59 -4.25 -19.40
CA GLN A 75 -7.77 -4.33 -18.55
C GLN A 75 -7.51 -5.37 -17.45
N GLN A 76 -7.54 -4.94 -16.20
CA GLN A 76 -7.35 -5.80 -15.04
C GLN A 76 -8.68 -6.13 -14.39
N CYS A 77 -8.83 -7.40 -14.00
CA CYS A 77 -10.03 -7.90 -13.33
C CYS A 77 -9.65 -8.51 -11.99
N MET A 78 -10.41 -8.17 -10.96
CA MET A 78 -10.23 -8.63 -9.59
C MET A 78 -11.46 -9.41 -9.13
N TRP A 79 -11.28 -10.35 -8.23
CA TRP A 79 -12.34 -11.14 -7.63
C TRP A 79 -12.08 -11.37 -6.14
N MET A 80 -13.09 -11.89 -5.43
CA MET A 80 -13.03 -12.13 -3.98
C MET A 80 -13.01 -13.62 -3.62
N LYS A 81 -12.53 -14.48 -4.53
CA LYS A 81 -12.39 -15.89 -4.24
C LYS A 81 -11.54 -16.10 -2.98
N ASP A 82 -12.01 -16.91 -2.06
CA ASP A 82 -11.34 -17.25 -0.79
C ASP A 82 -10.93 -16.02 0.06
N THR A 83 -11.58 -14.89 -0.14
CA THR A 83 -11.32 -13.62 0.55
C THR A 83 -12.53 -13.22 1.38
N SER A 84 -12.40 -13.28 2.72
CA SER A 84 -13.48 -13.02 3.67
C SER A 84 -13.56 -11.55 4.10
N ILE A 85 -12.52 -10.76 3.83
CA ILE A 85 -12.42 -9.36 4.26
C ILE A 85 -13.22 -8.48 3.29
N PRO A 86 -14.20 -7.68 3.75
CA PRO A 86 -14.84 -6.67 2.91
C PRO A 86 -13.81 -5.63 2.47
N LEU A 87 -13.65 -5.41 1.16
CA LEU A 87 -12.61 -4.55 0.60
C LEU A 87 -13.18 -3.40 -0.23
N SER A 88 -12.40 -2.34 -0.33
CA SER A 88 -12.49 -1.33 -1.39
C SER A 88 -11.32 -1.54 -2.34
N LEU A 89 -11.61 -1.53 -3.64
CA LEU A 89 -10.64 -1.64 -4.73
C LEU A 89 -10.56 -0.31 -5.46
N ALA A 90 -9.36 0.24 -5.64
CA ALA A 90 -9.12 1.35 -6.54
C ALA A 90 -8.24 0.90 -7.71
N PHE A 91 -8.66 1.17 -8.94
CA PHE A 91 -7.78 1.12 -10.10
C PHE A 91 -7.07 2.47 -10.26
N LEU A 92 -5.77 2.43 -10.52
CA LEU A 92 -4.93 3.63 -10.52
C LEU A 92 -4.28 3.86 -11.89
N LYS A 93 -4.07 5.14 -12.22
CA LYS A 93 -3.20 5.57 -13.33
C LYS A 93 -1.74 5.32 -13.01
N ASP A 94 -0.88 5.45 -14.02
CA ASP A 94 0.57 5.30 -13.87
C ASP A 94 1.19 6.36 -12.95
N ASP A 95 0.55 7.51 -12.79
CA ASP A 95 0.93 8.57 -11.84
C ASP A 95 0.37 8.37 -10.41
N GLY A 96 -0.37 7.26 -10.19
CA GLY A 96 -0.97 6.93 -8.91
C GLY A 96 -2.34 7.56 -8.64
N MET A 97 -2.88 8.36 -9.56
CA MET A 97 -4.23 8.92 -9.40
C MET A 97 -5.30 7.82 -9.48
N ILE A 98 -6.31 7.92 -8.63
CA ILE A 98 -7.46 7.00 -8.63
C ILE A 98 -8.31 7.26 -9.87
N LEU A 99 -8.57 6.18 -10.62
CA LEU A 99 -9.49 6.19 -11.76
C LEU A 99 -10.90 5.81 -11.35
N GLU A 100 -11.02 4.73 -10.59
CA GLU A 100 -12.30 4.09 -10.23
C GLU A 100 -12.16 3.45 -8.85
N ILE A 101 -13.26 3.45 -8.08
CA ILE A 101 -13.35 2.76 -6.79
C ILE A 101 -14.55 1.82 -6.81
N PHE A 102 -14.35 0.58 -6.36
CA PHE A 102 -15.38 -0.43 -6.21
C PHE A 102 -15.41 -0.98 -4.78
N TYR A 103 -16.59 -1.39 -4.33
CA TYR A 103 -16.74 -2.21 -3.13
C TYR A 103 -16.78 -3.67 -3.54
N LEU A 104 -15.92 -4.49 -2.93
CA LEU A 104 -15.83 -5.91 -3.21
C LEU A 104 -16.54 -6.70 -2.11
N GLU A 105 -17.46 -7.59 -2.53
CA GLU A 105 -18.17 -8.44 -1.59
C GLU A 105 -17.37 -9.70 -1.24
N PRO A 106 -17.26 -10.05 0.06
CA PRO A 106 -16.58 -11.27 0.48
C PRO A 106 -17.03 -12.51 -0.29
N PHE A 107 -16.07 -13.34 -0.67
CA PHE A 107 -16.28 -14.61 -1.38
C PHE A 107 -16.93 -14.51 -2.75
N SER A 108 -17.17 -13.32 -3.28
CA SER A 108 -17.70 -13.16 -4.63
C SER A 108 -16.72 -13.71 -5.67
N LYS A 109 -17.23 -14.52 -6.58
CA LYS A 109 -16.48 -15.02 -7.74
C LYS A 109 -16.73 -14.20 -9.00
N SER A 110 -17.59 -13.18 -8.92
CA SER A 110 -17.79 -12.22 -10.00
C SER A 110 -16.56 -11.33 -10.13
N SER A 111 -16.09 -11.14 -11.35
CA SER A 111 -14.97 -10.26 -11.62
C SER A 111 -15.41 -8.80 -11.67
N VAL A 112 -14.63 -7.94 -11.05
CA VAL A 112 -14.71 -6.49 -11.17
C VAL A 112 -13.52 -6.04 -12.01
N CYS A 113 -13.80 -5.48 -13.19
CA CYS A 113 -12.78 -5.13 -14.15
C CYS A 113 -12.64 -3.60 -14.28
N SER A 114 -11.42 -3.14 -14.55
CA SER A 114 -11.17 -1.73 -14.85
C SER A 114 -11.82 -1.34 -16.19
N SER A 115 -12.36 -0.12 -16.27
CA SER A 115 -12.90 0.42 -17.53
C SER A 115 -11.77 0.82 -18.50
N ASN A 116 -10.59 1.08 -17.99
CA ASN A 116 -9.40 1.42 -18.76
C ASN A 116 -8.29 0.40 -18.55
N GLU A 117 -7.31 0.39 -19.45
CA GLU A 117 -6.09 -0.35 -19.23
C GLU A 117 -5.28 0.27 -18.09
N VAL A 118 -4.88 -0.55 -17.13
CA VAL A 118 -4.15 -0.12 -15.94
C VAL A 118 -3.01 -1.09 -15.60
N ARG A 119 -2.03 -0.60 -14.84
CA ARG A 119 -0.95 -1.41 -14.26
C ARG A 119 -1.06 -1.55 -12.75
N PHE A 120 -1.95 -0.78 -12.12
CA PHE A 120 -2.00 -0.71 -10.66
C PHE A 120 -3.42 -0.82 -10.16
N ALA A 121 -3.57 -1.59 -9.07
CA ALA A 121 -4.80 -1.65 -8.30
C ALA A 121 -4.46 -1.71 -6.82
N LEU A 122 -5.20 -0.98 -5.99
CA LEU A 122 -5.02 -0.95 -4.54
C LEU A 122 -6.25 -1.51 -3.85
N GLU A 123 -6.06 -2.57 -3.07
CA GLU A 123 -7.06 -3.11 -2.17
C GLU A 123 -6.80 -2.66 -0.74
N VAL A 124 -7.85 -2.15 -0.09
CA VAL A 124 -7.86 -1.67 1.31
C VAL A 124 -9.13 -2.12 2.00
N ASN A 125 -9.24 -1.95 3.30
CA ASN A 125 -10.49 -2.17 4.02
C ASN A 125 -11.64 -1.37 3.41
N ARG A 126 -12.84 -1.95 3.39
CA ARG A 126 -14.04 -1.28 2.87
C ARG A 126 -14.25 0.07 3.55
N GLY A 127 -14.43 1.10 2.74
CA GLY A 127 -14.70 2.45 3.20
C GLY A 127 -13.45 3.31 3.46
N TRP A 128 -12.25 2.73 3.47
CA TRP A 128 -11.02 3.46 3.76
C TRP A 128 -10.85 4.73 2.90
N PHE A 129 -11.14 4.65 1.61
CA PHE A 129 -11.05 5.80 0.71
C PHE A 129 -11.98 6.97 1.10
N ARG A 130 -13.14 6.69 1.72
CA ARG A 130 -14.04 7.77 2.20
C ARG A 130 -13.48 8.52 3.39
N GLU A 131 -12.67 7.87 4.19
CA GLU A 131 -12.09 8.48 5.40
C GLU A 131 -10.97 9.44 5.05
N ILE A 132 -10.34 9.28 3.89
CA ILE A 132 -9.18 10.07 3.46
C ILE A 132 -9.47 11.06 2.33
N MET A 133 -10.60 10.93 1.64
CA MET A 133 -11.06 11.84 0.58
C MET A 133 -12.10 12.85 1.11
#